data_072e01c782a5fb4b97121ceafc8754cf
#
_entry.id   072e01c782a5fb4b97121ceafc8754cf
#
_cell.length_a   1.000
_cell.length_b   1.000
_cell.length_c   1.000
_cell.angle_alpha   90.00
_cell.angle_beta   90.00
_cell.angle_gamma   90.00
#
_symmetry.space_group_name_H-M   'P 1'
#
loop_
_entity.id
_entity.type
_entity.pdbx_description
1 polymer ?
#
loop_
_entity_poly.entity_id
_entity_poly.type
_entity_poly.pdbx_seq_one_letter_code
_entity_poly.pdbx_strand_id
1 'polypeptide(L)'
;SLGEQPTYGERLTDDIGATEVQVRYNTGRHISENGRALADLLDALVLLWPTPVTRLTLIGHSMGGLVVRSACHAADQRGDYWTGLVSETVCLGTPHLGAPLARGVHLATNALNRTPVTRPIGSLLRRRSAGVRDLFHGSLTDDDWTGHDPDAWSQPPGADVPLLAGARHLFVTATIT
;
A
#
# COMPACT_ATOMS: atom_id res chain seq x y z
N SER A 1 28.24 21.10 -0.50
CA SER A 1 26.84 20.70 -0.49
C SER A 1 26.78 19.27 -0.93
N LEU A 2 26.38 18.36 -0.03
CA LEU A 2 26.01 17.01 -0.39
C LEU A 2 24.72 17.16 -1.19
N GLY A 3 24.79 17.02 -2.52
CA GLY A 3 23.63 17.10 -3.39
C GLY A 3 22.60 16.06 -2.93
N GLU A 4 21.37 16.50 -2.71
CA GLU A 4 20.26 15.61 -2.44
C GLU A 4 20.16 14.61 -3.60
N GLN A 5 20.18 13.34 -3.29
CA GLN A 5 19.99 12.31 -4.31
C GLN A 5 18.55 12.41 -4.81
N PRO A 6 18.32 12.35 -6.13
CA PRO A 6 16.97 12.43 -6.67
C PRO A 6 16.09 11.31 -6.09
N THR A 7 14.83 11.63 -5.84
CA THR A 7 13.83 10.66 -5.40
C THR A 7 13.58 9.62 -6.47
N TYR A 8 12.96 8.50 -6.11
CA TYR A 8 12.58 7.49 -7.10
C TYR A 8 11.60 8.04 -8.15
N GLY A 9 10.69 8.92 -7.74
CA GLY A 9 9.74 9.54 -8.64
C GLY A 9 10.40 10.50 -9.61
N GLU A 10 11.33 11.33 -9.16
CA GLU A 10 12.13 12.20 -10.04
C GLU A 10 12.90 11.38 -11.08
N ARG A 11 13.52 10.25 -10.68
CA ARG A 11 14.19 9.35 -11.62
C ARG A 11 13.22 8.75 -12.64
N LEU A 12 12.04 8.32 -12.23
CA LEU A 12 11.02 7.80 -13.16
C LEU A 12 10.55 8.90 -14.12
N THR A 13 10.43 10.14 -13.66
CA THR A 13 10.12 11.28 -14.53
C THR A 13 11.20 11.46 -15.59
N ASP A 14 12.47 11.42 -15.20
CA ASP A 14 13.60 11.60 -16.12
C ASP A 14 13.78 10.42 -17.09
N ASP A 15 13.63 9.18 -16.59
CA ASP A 15 13.94 7.97 -17.35
C ASP A 15 12.82 7.58 -18.34
N ILE A 16 11.56 7.78 -17.97
CA ILE A 16 10.40 7.31 -18.75
C ILE A 16 9.35 8.39 -19.04
N GLY A 17 9.60 9.64 -18.66
CA GLY A 17 8.67 10.76 -18.86
C GLY A 17 7.36 10.63 -18.08
N ALA A 18 7.35 9.91 -16.96
CA ALA A 18 6.18 9.78 -16.11
C ALA A 18 5.98 11.04 -15.28
N THR A 19 4.73 11.39 -14.98
CA THR A 19 4.43 12.42 -13.99
C THR A 19 4.26 11.79 -12.62
N GLU A 20 5.09 12.20 -11.66
CA GLU A 20 5.01 11.72 -10.28
C GLU A 20 3.85 12.39 -9.53
N VAL A 21 3.03 11.58 -8.87
CA VAL A 21 2.02 12.03 -7.92
C VAL A 21 2.22 11.31 -6.59
N GLN A 22 2.56 12.06 -5.56
CA GLN A 22 2.74 11.50 -4.22
C GLN A 22 1.46 11.63 -3.40
N VAL A 23 0.97 10.50 -2.88
CA VAL A 23 -0.24 10.45 -2.08
C VAL A 23 0.10 10.32 -0.60
N ARG A 24 -0.49 11.18 0.23
CA ARG A 24 -0.46 11.08 1.69
C ARG A 24 -1.80 10.59 2.20
N TYR A 25 -1.79 9.64 3.10
CA TYR A 25 -2.99 9.08 3.70
C TYR A 25 -2.85 8.88 5.22
N ASN A 26 -3.96 8.71 5.91
CA ASN A 26 -3.97 8.52 7.37
C ASN A 26 -3.70 7.06 7.72
N THR A 27 -2.47 6.75 8.11
CA THR A 27 -2.05 5.40 8.52
C THR A 27 -2.73 4.89 9.81
N GLY A 28 -3.48 5.73 10.49
CA GLY A 28 -4.28 5.37 11.66
C GLY A 28 -5.63 4.75 11.34
N ARG A 29 -6.14 4.95 10.12
CA ARG A 29 -7.40 4.38 9.63
C ARG A 29 -7.22 2.98 9.09
N HIS A 30 -8.32 2.25 8.94
CA HIS A 30 -8.33 0.96 8.26
C HIS A 30 -7.78 1.05 6.84
N ILE A 31 -7.12 -0.02 6.39
CA ILE A 31 -6.58 -0.09 5.03
C ILE A 31 -7.71 -0.01 4.00
N SER A 32 -8.86 -0.64 4.26
CA SER A 32 -10.04 -0.56 3.41
C SER A 32 -10.59 0.87 3.26
N GLU A 33 -10.62 1.67 4.33
CA GLU A 33 -11.03 3.08 4.29
C GLU A 33 -10.06 3.92 3.46
N ASN A 34 -8.75 3.73 3.65
CA ASN A 34 -7.73 4.40 2.85
C ASN A 34 -7.77 3.94 1.39
N GLY A 35 -8.07 2.67 1.14
CA GLY A 35 -8.25 2.11 -0.20
C GLY A 35 -9.38 2.80 -0.96
N ARG A 36 -10.56 2.92 -0.34
CA ARG A 36 -11.69 3.64 -0.95
C ARG A 36 -11.35 5.11 -1.21
N ALA A 37 -10.72 5.78 -0.25
CA ALA A 37 -10.32 7.17 -0.44
C ALA A 37 -9.29 7.34 -1.57
N LEU A 38 -8.37 6.39 -1.74
CA LEU A 38 -7.44 6.38 -2.87
C LEU A 38 -8.16 6.11 -4.18
N ALA A 39 -9.13 5.19 -4.21
CA ALA A 39 -9.93 4.92 -5.40
C ALA A 39 -10.69 6.18 -5.86
N ASP A 40 -11.35 6.88 -4.93
CA ASP A 40 -12.06 8.14 -5.22
C ASP A 40 -11.10 9.23 -5.71
N LEU A 41 -9.90 9.31 -5.11
CA LEU A 41 -8.87 10.25 -5.54
C LEU A 41 -8.38 9.96 -6.96
N LEU A 42 -8.17 8.69 -7.31
CA LEU A 42 -7.73 8.28 -8.65
C LEU A 42 -8.81 8.54 -9.70
N ASP A 43 -10.08 8.31 -9.36
CA ASP A 43 -11.19 8.64 -10.24
C ASP A 43 -11.23 10.14 -10.54
N ALA A 44 -11.17 10.97 -9.50
CA ALA A 44 -11.11 12.42 -9.65
C ALA A 44 -9.86 12.88 -10.39
N LEU A 45 -8.70 12.27 -10.13
CA LEU A 45 -7.44 12.60 -10.79
C LEU A 45 -7.54 12.36 -12.30
N VAL A 46 -8.01 11.18 -12.71
CA VAL A 46 -8.13 10.84 -14.12
C VAL A 46 -9.12 11.75 -14.84
N LEU A 47 -10.23 12.09 -14.17
CA LEU A 47 -11.26 12.97 -14.73
C LEU A 47 -10.79 14.42 -14.87
N LEU A 48 -10.03 14.93 -13.91
CA LEU A 48 -9.69 16.36 -13.82
C LEU A 48 -8.26 16.67 -14.30
N TRP A 49 -7.48 15.67 -14.69
CA TRP A 49 -6.12 15.90 -15.17
C TRP A 49 -6.15 16.74 -16.45
N PRO A 50 -5.27 17.76 -16.62
CA PRO A 50 -5.30 18.69 -17.77
C PRO A 50 -5.15 18.04 -19.14
N THR A 51 -4.55 16.87 -19.19
CA THR A 51 -4.37 16.07 -20.40
C THR A 51 -4.90 14.66 -20.18
N PRO A 52 -5.34 13.94 -21.25
CA PRO A 52 -5.83 12.59 -21.08
C PRO A 52 -4.81 11.67 -20.39
N VAL A 53 -5.21 11.04 -19.30
CA VAL A 53 -4.41 10.01 -18.65
C VAL A 53 -4.58 8.72 -19.44
N THR A 54 -3.49 8.22 -20.01
CA THR A 54 -3.50 7.01 -20.84
C THR A 54 -2.95 5.78 -20.12
N ARG A 55 -2.21 5.98 -19.03
CA ARG A 55 -1.59 4.91 -18.26
C ARG A 55 -1.35 5.33 -16.82
N LEU A 56 -1.61 4.41 -15.90
CA LEU A 56 -1.30 4.54 -14.48
C LEU A 56 -0.34 3.44 -14.05
N THR A 57 0.64 3.81 -13.24
CA THR A 57 1.47 2.88 -12.46
C THR A 57 1.28 3.21 -10.99
N LEU A 58 0.85 2.24 -10.19
CA LEU A 58 0.62 2.42 -8.77
C LEU A 58 1.77 1.78 -7.99
N ILE A 59 2.48 2.59 -7.21
CA ILE A 59 3.64 2.12 -6.42
C ILE A 59 3.31 2.27 -4.95
N GLY A 60 3.32 1.15 -4.22
CA GLY A 60 3.06 1.12 -2.79
C GLY A 60 4.23 0.52 -2.01
N HIS A 61 4.70 1.21 -0.97
CA HIS A 61 5.71 0.70 -0.06
C HIS A 61 5.06 0.27 1.26
N SER A 62 5.43 -0.93 1.77
CA SER A 62 4.92 -1.46 3.02
C SER A 62 3.38 -1.45 3.07
N MET A 63 2.75 -0.80 4.04
CA MET A 63 1.29 -0.60 4.13
C MET A 63 0.69 -0.01 2.85
N GLY A 64 1.43 0.86 2.14
CA GLY A 64 0.96 1.47 0.90
C GLY A 64 0.61 0.47 -0.19
N GLY A 65 1.28 -0.67 -0.25
CA GLY A 65 0.92 -1.74 -1.19
C GLY A 65 -0.41 -2.42 -0.86
N LEU A 66 -0.77 -2.53 0.42
CA LEU A 66 -2.10 -3.01 0.83
C LEU A 66 -3.18 -1.97 0.49
N VAL A 67 -2.90 -0.68 0.70
CA VAL A 67 -3.82 0.41 0.32
C VAL A 67 -4.05 0.42 -1.19
N VAL A 68 -3.01 0.23 -2.01
CA VAL A 68 -3.13 0.11 -3.48
C VAL A 68 -4.01 -1.09 -3.85
N ARG A 69 -3.78 -2.26 -3.25
CA ARG A 69 -4.63 -3.45 -3.53
C ARG A 69 -6.08 -3.24 -3.14
N SER A 70 -6.31 -2.67 -1.96
CA SER A 70 -7.65 -2.34 -1.47
C SER A 70 -8.35 -1.34 -2.39
N ALA A 71 -7.64 -0.31 -2.88
CA ALA A 71 -8.18 0.67 -3.82
C ALA A 71 -8.56 0.03 -5.16
N CYS A 72 -7.67 -0.79 -5.73
CA CYS A 72 -7.95 -1.53 -6.96
C CYS A 72 -9.18 -2.42 -6.82
N HIS A 73 -9.29 -3.16 -5.70
CA HIS A 73 -10.44 -4.02 -5.43
C HIS A 73 -11.75 -3.21 -5.32
N ALA A 74 -11.76 -2.16 -4.52
CA ALA A 74 -12.95 -1.32 -4.33
C ALA A 74 -13.40 -0.66 -5.65
N ALA A 75 -12.46 -0.20 -6.46
CA ALA A 75 -12.73 0.42 -7.76
C ALA A 75 -13.21 -0.59 -8.81
N ASP A 76 -12.62 -1.78 -8.84
CA ASP A 76 -13.03 -2.86 -9.74
C ASP A 76 -14.47 -3.30 -9.46
N GLN A 77 -14.84 -3.45 -8.20
CA GLN A 77 -16.20 -3.74 -7.76
C GLN A 77 -17.21 -2.66 -8.19
N ARG A 78 -16.79 -1.42 -8.29
CA ARG A 78 -17.63 -0.30 -8.73
C ARG A 78 -17.65 -0.13 -10.25
N GLY A 79 -16.70 -0.73 -10.96
CA GLY A 79 -16.49 -0.53 -12.39
C GLY A 79 -15.86 0.82 -12.72
N ASP A 80 -15.02 1.36 -11.85
CA ASP A 80 -14.36 2.65 -12.04
C ASP A 80 -13.46 2.62 -13.27
N TYR A 81 -13.59 3.61 -14.15
CA TYR A 81 -12.89 3.68 -15.43
C TYR A 81 -11.36 3.62 -15.31
N TRP A 82 -10.80 4.25 -14.28
CA TRP A 82 -9.36 4.32 -14.10
C TRP A 82 -8.67 2.97 -13.92
N THR A 83 -9.40 1.93 -13.47
CA THR A 83 -8.86 0.57 -13.31
C THR A 83 -8.32 0.02 -14.62
N GLY A 84 -9.00 0.32 -15.72
CA GLY A 84 -8.58 -0.06 -17.08
C GLY A 84 -7.32 0.68 -17.56
N LEU A 85 -6.91 1.75 -16.90
CA LEU A 85 -5.69 2.51 -17.22
C LEU A 85 -4.47 2.01 -16.43
N VAL A 86 -4.67 1.16 -15.43
CA VAL A 86 -3.57 0.63 -14.62
C VAL A 86 -2.79 -0.39 -15.42
N SER A 87 -1.59 -0.04 -15.84
CA SER A 87 -0.67 -0.95 -16.52
C SER A 87 0.11 -1.81 -15.52
N GLU A 88 0.46 -1.22 -14.37
CA GLU A 88 1.32 -1.87 -13.38
C GLU A 88 0.97 -1.47 -11.96
N THR A 89 1.08 -2.44 -11.05
CA THR A 89 1.17 -2.19 -9.62
C THR A 89 2.50 -2.71 -9.10
N VAL A 90 3.20 -1.92 -8.30
CA VAL A 90 4.48 -2.27 -7.71
C VAL A 90 4.37 -2.21 -6.19
N CYS A 91 4.52 -3.34 -5.53
CA CYS A 91 4.46 -3.47 -4.08
C CYS A 91 5.86 -3.74 -3.52
N LEU A 92 6.40 -2.77 -2.78
CA LEU A 92 7.75 -2.84 -2.21
C LEU A 92 7.66 -3.20 -0.73
N GLY A 93 8.16 -4.39 -0.35
CA GLY A 93 8.19 -4.83 1.04
C GLY A 93 6.81 -4.90 1.72
N THR A 94 5.76 -5.16 0.95
CA THR A 94 4.38 -5.20 1.42
C THR A 94 4.05 -6.57 2.01
N PRO A 95 3.54 -6.66 3.26
CA PRO A 95 3.19 -7.92 3.88
C PRO A 95 1.78 -8.39 3.46
N HIS A 96 1.64 -8.92 2.26
CA HIS A 96 0.36 -9.33 1.68
C HIS A 96 -0.38 -10.43 2.46
N LEU A 97 0.34 -11.26 3.17
CA LEU A 97 -0.21 -12.33 4.01
C LEU A 97 -0.21 -11.95 5.50
N GLY A 98 -0.09 -10.67 5.78
CA GLY A 98 0.15 -10.18 7.13
C GLY A 98 1.61 -10.32 7.57
N ALA A 99 1.98 -9.63 8.62
CA ALA A 99 3.29 -9.79 9.25
C ALA A 99 3.16 -10.88 10.32
N PRO A 100 3.96 -11.98 10.30
CA PRO A 100 3.90 -13.01 11.32
C PRO A 100 4.25 -12.44 12.69
N LEU A 101 3.21 -12.15 13.48
CA LEU A 101 3.30 -11.45 14.77
C LEU A 101 3.97 -12.28 15.87
N ALA A 102 3.90 -13.60 15.80
CA ALA A 102 4.16 -14.45 16.97
C ALA A 102 5.64 -14.66 17.32
N ARG A 103 6.58 -14.37 16.41
CA ARG A 103 8.03 -14.62 16.66
C ARG A 103 8.99 -13.52 16.27
N GLY A 104 8.54 -12.43 15.66
CA GLY A 104 9.43 -11.44 15.02
C GLY A 104 9.23 -9.98 15.42
N VAL A 105 8.20 -9.60 16.18
CA VAL A 105 7.93 -8.19 16.49
C VAL A 105 9.11 -7.52 17.19
N HIS A 106 9.75 -8.19 18.13
CA HIS A 106 10.94 -7.64 18.79
C HIS A 106 12.16 -7.58 17.85
N LEU A 107 12.35 -8.57 16.99
CA LEU A 107 13.45 -8.60 16.04
C LEU A 107 13.21 -7.62 14.87
N ALA A 108 12.01 -7.58 14.32
CA ALA A 108 11.65 -6.66 13.25
C ALA A 108 11.69 -5.19 13.71
N THR A 109 11.17 -4.89 14.91
CA THR A 109 11.20 -3.53 15.47
C THR A 109 12.63 -3.08 15.77
N ASN A 110 13.49 -3.97 16.28
CA ASN A 110 14.88 -3.66 16.57
C ASN A 110 15.72 -3.51 15.27
N ALA A 111 15.45 -4.30 14.24
CA ALA A 111 16.09 -4.17 12.95
C ALA A 111 15.65 -2.88 12.22
N LEU A 112 14.36 -2.56 12.26
CA LEU A 112 13.79 -1.34 11.64
C LEU A 112 14.25 -0.05 12.35
N ASN A 113 14.59 -0.10 13.62
CA ASN A 113 15.10 1.07 14.34
C ASN A 113 16.59 1.37 14.08
N ARG A 114 17.30 0.50 13.37
CA ARG A 114 18.74 0.65 13.14
C ARG A 114 19.12 1.64 12.06
N THR A 115 18.21 1.98 11.16
CA THR A 115 18.51 2.94 10.08
C THR A 115 17.56 4.15 10.12
N PRO A 116 18.03 5.35 9.73
CA PRO A 116 17.17 6.55 9.66
C PRO A 116 15.95 6.37 8.75
N VAL A 117 16.08 5.54 7.72
CA VAL A 117 15.03 5.29 6.71
C VAL A 117 13.90 4.42 7.28
N THR A 118 14.20 3.51 8.18
CA THR A 118 13.22 2.55 8.72
C THR A 118 12.64 2.95 10.08
N ARG A 119 13.23 3.95 10.76
CA ARG A 119 12.71 4.48 12.05
C ARG A 119 11.24 4.91 12.01
N PRO A 120 10.73 5.60 10.96
CA PRO A 120 9.32 5.96 10.90
C PRO A 120 8.41 4.74 10.92
N ILE A 121 8.81 3.65 10.27
CA ILE A 121 8.06 2.39 10.22
C ILE A 121 8.03 1.74 11.60
N GLY A 122 9.17 1.68 12.30
CA GLY A 122 9.24 1.14 13.66
C GLY A 122 8.40 1.92 14.69
N SER A 123 8.26 3.25 14.52
CA SER A 123 7.40 4.07 15.38
C SER A 123 5.92 3.88 15.04
N LEU A 124 5.58 3.64 13.78
CA LEU A 124 4.22 3.33 13.32
C LEU A 124 3.74 1.99 13.91
N LEU A 125 4.59 0.96 13.86
CA LEU A 125 4.28 -0.38 14.36
C LEU A 125 4.04 -0.43 15.88
N ARG A 126 4.51 0.54 16.63
CA ARG A 126 4.21 0.67 18.08
C ARG A 126 2.83 1.25 18.37
N ARG A 127 2.17 1.84 17.38
CA ARG A 127 0.82 2.37 17.54
C ARG A 127 -0.18 1.24 17.27
N ARG A 128 -1.05 0.96 18.22
CA ARG A 128 -2.17 0.01 18.04
C ARG A 128 -3.33 0.65 17.26
N SER A 129 -3.03 1.36 16.17
CA SER A 129 -4.07 1.94 15.31
C SER A 129 -4.71 0.87 14.41
N ALA A 130 -5.90 1.15 13.88
CA ALA A 130 -6.60 0.25 12.98
C ALA A 130 -5.73 -0.18 11.78
N GLY A 131 -5.11 0.78 11.09
CA GLY A 131 -4.25 0.47 9.93
C GLY A 131 -3.02 -0.38 10.29
N VAL A 132 -2.48 -0.25 11.49
CA VAL A 132 -1.37 -1.13 11.95
C VAL A 132 -1.86 -2.56 12.20
N ARG A 133 -3.06 -2.72 12.76
CA ARG A 133 -3.68 -4.05 12.94
C ARG A 133 -3.94 -4.71 11.59
N ASP A 134 -4.53 -3.97 10.66
CA ASP A 134 -4.77 -4.42 9.28
C ASP A 134 -3.47 -4.84 8.59
N LEU A 135 -2.38 -4.06 8.77
CA LEU A 135 -1.06 -4.39 8.24
C LEU A 135 -0.56 -5.74 8.77
N PHE A 136 -0.80 -6.02 10.05
CA PHE A 136 -0.39 -7.28 10.66
C PHE A 136 -1.21 -8.47 10.15
N HIS A 137 -2.48 -8.27 9.87
CA HIS A 137 -3.38 -9.33 9.40
C HIS A 137 -3.41 -9.41 7.86
N GLY A 138 -2.88 -8.42 7.16
CA GLY A 138 -2.99 -8.32 5.70
C GLY A 138 -4.40 -7.97 5.24
N SER A 139 -5.21 -7.35 6.12
CA SER A 139 -6.60 -6.99 5.84
C SER A 139 -6.70 -5.98 4.71
N LEU A 140 -7.63 -6.18 3.78
CA LEU A 140 -7.82 -5.36 2.60
C LEU A 140 -9.23 -4.80 2.48
N THR A 141 -10.21 -5.48 3.08
CA THR A 141 -11.65 -5.19 2.99
C THR A 141 -12.25 -4.91 4.36
N ASP A 142 -13.48 -4.40 4.40
CA ASP A 142 -14.19 -4.18 5.66
C ASP A 142 -14.54 -5.52 6.35
N ASP A 143 -14.79 -6.58 5.56
CA ASP A 143 -15.11 -7.90 6.08
C ASP A 143 -13.97 -8.53 6.88
N ASP A 144 -12.73 -8.13 6.58
CA ASP A 144 -11.54 -8.65 7.27
C ASP A 144 -11.43 -8.19 8.72
N TRP A 145 -12.11 -7.10 9.11
CA TRP A 145 -12.02 -6.56 10.47
C TRP A 145 -13.39 -6.35 11.14
N THR A 146 -14.48 -6.27 10.37
CA THR A 146 -15.83 -6.05 10.91
C THR A 146 -16.27 -7.25 11.73
N GLY A 147 -16.63 -7.02 12.98
CA GLY A 147 -17.09 -8.07 13.89
C GLY A 147 -16.00 -8.97 14.45
N HIS A 148 -14.73 -8.73 14.13
CA HIS A 148 -13.60 -9.45 14.71
C HIS A 148 -13.03 -8.74 15.92
N ASP A 149 -12.54 -9.51 16.91
CA ASP A 149 -11.80 -8.94 18.04
C ASP A 149 -10.48 -8.37 17.53
N PRO A 150 -10.27 -7.05 17.65
CA PRO A 150 -9.08 -6.40 17.13
C PRO A 150 -7.78 -6.82 17.85
N ASP A 151 -7.87 -7.44 19.01
CA ASP A 151 -6.73 -7.92 19.81
C ASP A 151 -6.58 -9.46 19.77
N ALA A 152 -7.37 -10.15 18.94
CA ALA A 152 -7.27 -11.60 18.76
C ALA A 152 -5.89 -12.00 18.21
N TRP A 153 -5.30 -13.04 18.79
CA TRP A 153 -3.99 -13.59 18.39
C TRP A 153 -3.98 -14.23 16.99
N SER A 154 -5.14 -14.67 16.53
CA SER A 154 -5.34 -15.21 15.19
C SER A 154 -6.67 -14.71 14.66
N GLN A 155 -6.66 -14.13 13.47
CA GLN A 155 -7.86 -13.87 12.71
C GLN A 155 -7.99 -14.93 11.60
N PRO A 156 -9.19 -15.21 11.12
CA PRO A 156 -9.35 -16.04 9.94
C PRO A 156 -8.56 -15.42 8.78
N PRO A 157 -8.09 -16.21 7.81
CA PRO A 157 -7.44 -15.66 6.64
C PRO A 157 -8.36 -14.60 6.02
N GLY A 158 -7.78 -13.45 5.68
CA GLY A 158 -8.50 -12.34 5.05
C GLY A 158 -9.18 -12.77 3.75
N ALA A 159 -10.11 -11.97 3.28
CA ALA A 159 -10.81 -12.22 2.03
C ALA A 159 -9.79 -12.44 0.88
N ASP A 160 -10.06 -13.42 0.03
CA ASP A 160 -9.28 -13.61 -1.19
C ASP A 160 -9.60 -12.48 -2.18
N VAL A 161 -8.81 -11.42 -2.09
CA VAL A 161 -8.94 -10.26 -2.96
C VAL A 161 -8.14 -10.51 -4.23
N PRO A 162 -8.80 -10.67 -5.39
CA PRO A 162 -8.11 -10.90 -6.64
C PRO A 162 -7.22 -9.71 -7.01
N LEU A 163 -6.19 -9.96 -7.79
CA LEU A 163 -5.37 -8.92 -8.41
C LEU A 163 -6.16 -8.28 -9.56
N LEU A 164 -5.95 -6.99 -9.79
CA LEU A 164 -6.63 -6.27 -10.85
C LEU A 164 -6.31 -6.89 -12.22
N ALA A 165 -7.36 -7.33 -12.92
CA ALA A 165 -7.21 -7.94 -14.23
C ALA A 165 -6.63 -6.95 -15.26
N GLY A 166 -5.77 -7.44 -16.14
CA GLY A 166 -5.14 -6.63 -17.19
C GLY A 166 -3.91 -5.83 -16.76
N ALA A 167 -3.66 -5.67 -15.46
CA ALA A 167 -2.47 -5.02 -14.95
C ALA A 167 -1.33 -6.03 -14.69
N ARG A 168 -0.09 -5.57 -14.81
CA ARG A 168 1.08 -6.34 -14.36
C ARG A 168 1.34 -6.05 -12.89
N HIS A 169 1.54 -7.09 -12.08
CA HIS A 169 1.77 -6.98 -10.65
C HIS A 169 3.19 -7.38 -10.29
N LEU A 170 3.93 -6.46 -9.68
CA LEU A 170 5.31 -6.70 -9.23
C LEU A 170 5.36 -6.66 -7.70
N PHE A 171 5.88 -7.73 -7.10
CA PHE A 171 6.09 -7.85 -5.67
C PHE A 171 7.60 -7.92 -5.40
N VAL A 172 8.13 -6.88 -4.78
CA VAL A 172 9.55 -6.79 -4.44
C VAL A 172 9.71 -7.06 -2.95
N THR A 173 10.44 -8.12 -2.63
CA THR A 173 10.74 -8.53 -1.26
C THR A 173 12.24 -8.52 -1.03
N ALA A 174 12.67 -8.24 0.21
CA ALA A 174 14.06 -8.37 0.63
C ALA A 174 14.19 -9.57 1.56
N THR A 175 15.19 -10.41 1.33
CA THR A 175 15.57 -11.51 2.22
C THR A 175 16.83 -11.10 2.98
N ILE A 176 16.82 -11.25 4.30
CA ILE A 176 18.03 -11.08 5.13
C ILE A 176 18.66 -12.46 5.25
N THR A 177 19.85 -12.61 4.73
CA THR A 177 20.72 -13.78 4.91
C THR A 177 21.67 -13.56 6.07
#